data_2f021158dd098ef8d3f743bb229a1398
#
_entry.id   2f021158dd098ef8d3f743bb229a1398
#
_cell.length_a   1.000
_cell.length_b   1.000
_cell.length_c   1.000
_cell.angle_alpha   90.00
_cell.angle_beta   90.00
_cell.angle_gamma   90.00
#
_symmetry.space_group_name_H-M   'P 1'
#
loop_
_entity.id
_entity.type
_entity.pdbx_description
1 polymer ?
#
loop_
_entity_poly.entity_id
_entity_poly.type
_entity_poly.pdbx_seq_one_letter_code
_entity_poly.pdbx_strand_id
1 'polypeptide(L)'
;MQDAVRKHRTICTRKCDAGSLTLSASSVHDGFMSNKQPDIATEISTCRLCSDRFRQTHTAHEPRPVAWFQPGARILIAGQAPGMRVHQSGRPFTDPSGDRLRQWMGVDEDVFYDKARIAIAPMAFCFPGYNAKGADLAPPAVCAKTWRAKVLASLPDLRLTLVIGGYAQKYHLGDAASGGVTQTVERWRDHGAETIPLPHPSWRNSGWLKKHPWFEAELLPVLRSRVSEAL
;
A
#
# COMPACT_ATOMS: atom_id res chain seq x y z
N MET A 1 23.68 55.56 15.29
CA MET A 1 22.99 55.83 16.55
C MET A 1 22.62 54.45 17.08
N GLN A 2 23.56 53.70 17.82
CA GLN A 2 23.77 53.81 19.26
C GLN A 2 22.41 53.77 19.99
N ASP A 3 22.06 52.79 20.81
CA ASP A 3 22.75 52.44 22.04
C ASP A 3 22.38 51.07 22.56
N ALA A 4 23.35 50.45 23.19
CA ALA A 4 23.40 49.30 24.01
C ALA A 4 22.69 49.51 25.39
N VAL A 5 22.16 48.45 26.00
CA VAL A 5 22.14 48.31 27.47
C VAL A 5 22.37 46.85 27.88
N ARG A 6 23.50 46.72 28.58
CA ARG A 6 24.06 45.61 29.33
C ARG A 6 23.63 45.70 30.78
N LYS A 7 23.32 44.57 31.45
CA LYS A 7 23.44 44.36 32.95
C LYS A 7 22.60 43.14 33.33
N HIS A 8 22.90 42.22 34.29
CA HIS A 8 24.01 42.02 35.22
C HIS A 8 23.99 40.52 35.59
N ARG A 9 25.21 39.97 35.78
CA ARG A 9 25.41 38.68 36.49
C ARG A 9 25.21 38.91 38.00
N THR A 10 24.56 37.96 38.65
CA THR A 10 24.72 37.77 40.11
C THR A 10 25.06 36.31 40.34
N ILE A 11 26.27 36.13 40.85
CA ILE A 11 26.84 34.86 41.31
C ILE A 11 26.40 34.71 42.77
N CYS A 12 25.78 33.62 43.14
CA CYS A 12 25.51 33.26 44.54
C CYS A 12 26.26 31.95 44.83
N THR A 13 27.38 32.08 45.49
CA THR A 13 28.14 30.99 46.09
C THR A 13 27.62 30.70 47.46
N ARG A 14 27.02 29.51 47.70
CA ARG A 14 26.92 28.94 49.05
C ARG A 14 27.41 27.49 49.00
N LYS A 15 28.48 27.27 49.76
CA LYS A 15 28.94 25.95 50.20
C LYS A 15 27.86 25.38 51.13
N CYS A 16 27.49 24.14 50.98
CA CYS A 16 26.91 23.33 52.05
C CYS A 16 27.52 21.94 52.03
N ASP A 17 27.79 21.46 53.21
CA ASP A 17 28.62 20.36 53.60
C ASP A 17 28.14 18.97 53.22
N ALA A 18 29.06 18.04 53.21
CA ALA A 18 28.91 16.60 52.94
C ALA A 18 28.13 15.94 54.12
N GLY A 19 26.98 15.35 53.77
CA GLY A 19 26.28 14.37 54.60
C GLY A 19 26.10 13.09 53.79
N SER A 20 26.92 12.08 54.12
CA SER A 20 26.83 10.73 53.57
C SER A 20 25.54 10.07 54.02
N LEU A 21 24.59 9.83 53.11
CA LEU A 21 23.46 8.94 53.26
C LEU A 21 23.48 7.90 52.14
N THR A 22 23.90 6.69 52.48
CA THR A 22 23.77 5.52 51.65
C THR A 22 22.31 5.16 51.49
N LEU A 23 21.72 5.49 50.37
CA LEU A 23 20.42 5.01 49.94
C LEU A 23 20.61 3.80 49.05
N SER A 24 20.17 2.66 49.52
CA SER A 24 20.01 1.40 48.79
C SER A 24 19.15 1.64 47.54
N ALA A 25 19.73 1.48 46.37
CA ALA A 25 19.02 1.51 45.09
C ALA A 25 18.26 0.19 44.93
N SER A 26 16.99 0.16 45.32
CA SER A 26 16.08 -0.86 44.84
C SER A 26 15.76 -0.55 43.35
N SER A 27 16.29 -1.39 42.48
CA SER A 27 16.00 -1.34 41.04
C SER A 27 14.53 -1.68 40.81
N VAL A 28 13.72 -0.66 40.67
CA VAL A 28 12.38 -0.79 40.10
C VAL A 28 12.58 -1.05 38.60
N HIS A 29 12.44 -2.28 38.19
CA HIS A 29 12.26 -2.61 36.77
C HIS A 29 10.90 -2.10 36.37
N ASP A 30 10.81 -0.84 35.93
CA ASP A 30 9.69 -0.34 35.15
C ASP A 30 9.65 -1.13 33.85
N GLY A 31 8.84 -2.18 33.86
CA GLY A 31 8.40 -2.86 32.66
C GLY A 31 7.59 -1.88 31.80
N PHE A 32 8.29 -1.06 30.99
CA PHE A 32 7.68 -0.24 29.94
C PHE A 32 7.08 -1.21 28.93
N MET A 33 5.84 -1.65 29.19
CA MET A 33 5.03 -2.32 28.20
C MET A 33 4.83 -1.32 27.05
N SER A 34 5.66 -1.41 26.03
CA SER A 34 5.46 -0.74 24.75
C SER A 34 4.09 -1.17 24.24
N ASN A 35 3.10 -0.31 24.43
CA ASN A 35 1.77 -0.45 23.85
C ASN A 35 1.87 -0.17 22.34
N LYS A 36 2.57 -1.07 21.64
CA LYS A 36 2.74 -1.00 20.19
C LYS A 36 1.36 -1.24 19.60
N GLN A 37 0.70 -0.18 19.12
CA GLN A 37 -0.55 -0.32 18.37
C GLN A 37 -0.36 -1.41 17.30
N PRO A 38 -1.35 -2.30 17.10
CA PRO A 38 -1.27 -3.31 16.06
C PRO A 38 -0.99 -2.61 14.73
N ASP A 39 -0.12 -3.19 13.92
CA ASP A 39 0.15 -2.65 12.60
C ASP A 39 -1.13 -2.67 11.75
N ILE A 40 -1.21 -1.77 10.79
CA ILE A 40 -2.41 -1.59 9.96
C ILE A 40 -2.78 -2.86 9.16
N ALA A 41 -1.82 -3.71 8.81
CA ALA A 41 -2.09 -4.96 8.12
C ALA A 41 -2.81 -5.95 9.05
N THR A 42 -2.43 -5.98 10.31
CA THR A 42 -3.11 -6.75 11.36
C THR A 42 -4.54 -6.24 11.60
N GLU A 43 -4.76 -4.92 11.70
CA GLU A 43 -6.11 -4.35 11.81
C GLU A 43 -6.99 -4.74 10.61
N ILE A 44 -6.45 -4.65 9.39
CA ILE A 44 -7.17 -5.04 8.18
C ILE A 44 -7.53 -6.53 8.22
N SER A 45 -6.64 -7.41 8.69
CA SER A 45 -6.87 -8.86 8.71
C SER A 45 -8.10 -9.29 9.52
N THR A 46 -8.44 -8.50 10.53
CA THR A 46 -9.62 -8.74 11.40
C THR A 46 -10.87 -8.01 10.96
N CYS A 47 -10.81 -7.22 9.87
CA CYS A 47 -11.93 -6.41 9.38
C CYS A 47 -13.13 -7.28 8.95
N ARG A 48 -14.33 -6.88 9.41
CA ARG A 48 -15.61 -7.55 9.12
C ARG A 48 -16.69 -6.59 8.61
N LEU A 49 -16.31 -5.37 8.19
CA LEU A 49 -17.24 -4.31 7.77
C LEU A 49 -18.18 -4.71 6.61
N CYS A 50 -17.80 -5.72 5.82
CA CYS A 50 -18.56 -6.14 4.64
C CYS A 50 -19.29 -7.48 4.85
N SER A 51 -19.39 -8.03 6.07
CA SER A 51 -19.98 -9.36 6.32
C SER A 51 -21.39 -9.48 5.76
N ASP A 52 -22.30 -8.56 6.09
CA ASP A 52 -23.68 -8.61 5.62
C ASP A 52 -23.79 -8.46 4.09
N ARG A 53 -22.97 -7.56 3.53
CA ARG A 53 -22.88 -7.39 2.08
C ARG A 53 -22.48 -8.68 1.38
N PHE A 54 -21.45 -9.37 1.89
CA PHE A 54 -20.91 -10.57 1.23
C PHE A 54 -21.83 -11.78 1.37
N ARG A 55 -22.57 -11.91 2.49
CA ARG A 55 -23.60 -12.94 2.64
C ARG A 55 -24.74 -12.77 1.63
N GLN A 56 -25.03 -11.56 1.18
CA GLN A 56 -26.05 -11.24 0.20
C GLN A 56 -25.59 -11.40 -1.26
N THR A 57 -24.31 -11.67 -1.51
CA THR A 57 -23.81 -11.93 -2.86
C THR A 57 -24.15 -13.36 -3.30
N HIS A 58 -24.06 -13.63 -4.60
CA HIS A 58 -24.25 -14.99 -5.13
C HIS A 58 -23.28 -16.02 -4.51
N THR A 59 -22.11 -15.59 -4.06
CA THR A 59 -21.12 -16.46 -3.40
C THR A 59 -21.36 -16.66 -1.91
N ALA A 60 -22.17 -15.83 -1.26
CA ALA A 60 -22.57 -15.92 0.15
C ALA A 60 -21.41 -16.30 1.10
N HIS A 61 -20.30 -15.55 1.05
CA HIS A 61 -19.07 -15.85 1.76
C HIS A 61 -18.77 -14.85 2.89
N GLU A 62 -17.90 -15.24 3.81
CA GLU A 62 -17.42 -14.36 4.87
C GLU A 62 -16.20 -13.52 4.41
N PRO A 63 -15.99 -12.33 5.01
CA PRO A 63 -14.81 -11.52 4.75
C PRO A 63 -13.51 -12.28 5.08
N ARG A 64 -12.59 -12.29 4.13
CA ARG A 64 -11.22 -12.76 4.31
C ARG A 64 -10.26 -11.72 3.72
N PRO A 65 -9.89 -10.71 4.51
CA PRO A 65 -8.98 -9.68 4.04
C PRO A 65 -7.58 -10.23 3.74
N VAL A 66 -7.01 -9.82 2.61
CA VAL A 66 -5.64 -10.13 2.22
C VAL A 66 -4.86 -8.83 2.15
N ALA A 67 -4.08 -8.55 3.19
CA ALA A 67 -3.16 -7.43 3.28
C ALA A 67 -1.73 -7.96 3.08
N TRP A 68 -1.06 -7.49 2.03
CA TRP A 68 0.28 -7.96 1.67
C TRP A 68 1.24 -6.80 1.59
N PHE A 69 1.67 -6.27 2.73
CA PHE A 69 2.61 -5.16 2.83
C PHE A 69 3.22 -5.08 4.22
N GLN A 70 4.35 -4.40 4.32
CA GLN A 70 5.02 -4.01 5.57
C GLN A 70 5.57 -2.59 5.42
N PRO A 71 5.82 -1.87 6.53
CA PRO A 71 6.61 -0.64 6.52
C PRO A 71 7.97 -0.87 5.83
N GLY A 72 8.45 0.12 5.09
CA GLY A 72 9.70 0.02 4.32
C GLY A 72 9.49 -0.41 2.86
N ALA A 73 8.30 -0.89 2.46
CA ALA A 73 8.00 -1.15 1.06
C ALA A 73 8.15 0.11 0.21
N ARG A 74 8.87 -0.01 -0.89
CA ARG A 74 9.17 1.12 -1.79
C ARG A 74 8.28 1.13 -3.03
N ILE A 75 7.66 0.00 -3.35
CA ILE A 75 6.74 -0.14 -4.49
C ILE A 75 5.36 -0.51 -3.98
N LEU A 76 4.34 0.21 -4.42
CA LEU A 76 2.94 -0.11 -4.16
C LEU A 76 2.26 -0.65 -5.41
N ILE A 77 1.69 -1.83 -5.33
CA ILE A 77 0.77 -2.37 -6.32
C ILE A 77 -0.67 -2.13 -5.83
N ALA A 78 -1.35 -1.18 -6.45
CA ALA A 78 -2.73 -0.83 -6.17
C ALA A 78 -3.63 -1.44 -7.26
N GLY A 79 -4.28 -2.57 -6.95
CA GLY A 79 -5.26 -3.22 -7.82
C GLY A 79 -6.70 -2.95 -7.41
N GLN A 80 -7.64 -3.70 -7.99
CA GLN A 80 -9.07 -3.58 -7.69
C GLN A 80 -9.44 -4.25 -6.37
N ALA A 81 -9.34 -5.56 -6.30
CA ALA A 81 -9.68 -6.42 -5.16
C ALA A 81 -9.13 -7.84 -5.39
N PRO A 82 -9.00 -8.68 -4.35
CA PRO A 82 -8.74 -10.09 -4.49
C PRO A 82 -9.81 -10.80 -5.34
N GLY A 83 -9.40 -11.69 -6.23
CA GLY A 83 -10.30 -12.66 -6.87
C GLY A 83 -10.54 -13.87 -5.97
N MET A 84 -11.39 -14.82 -6.42
CA MET A 84 -11.73 -16.03 -5.66
C MET A 84 -10.48 -16.87 -5.32
N ARG A 85 -9.52 -17.02 -6.21
CA ARG A 85 -8.29 -17.78 -5.94
C ARG A 85 -7.46 -17.15 -4.81
N VAL A 86 -7.37 -15.82 -4.78
CA VAL A 86 -6.70 -15.08 -3.72
C VAL A 86 -7.47 -15.19 -2.41
N HIS A 87 -8.80 -15.15 -2.47
CA HIS A 87 -9.67 -15.38 -1.31
C HIS A 87 -9.41 -16.76 -0.69
N GLN A 88 -9.23 -17.80 -1.50
CA GLN A 88 -8.97 -19.17 -1.03
C GLN A 88 -7.54 -19.33 -0.52
N SER A 89 -6.53 -18.83 -1.23
CA SER A 89 -5.12 -19.02 -0.91
C SER A 89 -4.60 -18.06 0.17
N GLY A 90 -5.17 -16.87 0.28
CA GLY A 90 -4.65 -15.78 1.12
C GLY A 90 -3.38 -15.12 0.55
N ARG A 91 -2.96 -15.48 -0.67
CA ARG A 91 -1.76 -14.93 -1.34
C ARG A 91 -2.17 -14.20 -2.62
N PRO A 92 -1.83 -12.91 -2.81
CA PRO A 92 -2.21 -12.16 -4.00
C PRO A 92 -1.47 -12.67 -5.25
N PHE A 93 -2.09 -12.49 -6.42
CA PHE A 93 -1.46 -12.77 -7.71
C PHE A 93 -0.88 -14.20 -7.87
N THR A 94 -1.58 -15.21 -7.36
CA THR A 94 -1.20 -16.64 -7.50
C THR A 94 -1.75 -17.28 -8.78
N ASP A 95 -2.28 -16.49 -9.69
CA ASP A 95 -2.82 -16.91 -10.98
C ASP A 95 -1.94 -16.39 -12.15
N PRO A 96 -2.24 -16.75 -13.41
CA PRO A 96 -1.48 -16.28 -14.56
C PRO A 96 -1.38 -14.76 -14.71
N SER A 97 -2.25 -13.99 -14.06
CA SER A 97 -2.11 -12.53 -14.04
C SER A 97 -0.90 -12.09 -13.21
N GLY A 98 -0.58 -12.84 -12.15
CA GLY A 98 0.63 -12.62 -11.37
C GLY A 98 1.91 -12.89 -12.14
N ASP A 99 1.96 -13.98 -12.90
CA ASP A 99 3.12 -14.31 -13.75
C ASP A 99 3.38 -13.18 -14.75
N ARG A 100 2.31 -12.71 -15.39
CA ARG A 100 2.39 -11.60 -16.35
C ARG A 100 2.82 -10.30 -15.68
N LEU A 101 2.31 -9.98 -14.48
CA LEU A 101 2.69 -8.77 -13.77
C LEU A 101 4.16 -8.80 -13.37
N ARG A 102 4.67 -9.93 -12.86
CA ARG A 102 6.10 -10.11 -12.56
C ARG A 102 6.97 -9.92 -13.80
N GLN A 103 6.54 -10.50 -14.93
CA GLN A 103 7.23 -10.32 -16.21
C GLN A 103 7.24 -8.84 -16.65
N TRP A 104 6.12 -8.11 -16.51
CA TRP A 104 6.05 -6.69 -16.83
C TRP A 104 6.99 -5.87 -15.95
N MET A 105 7.02 -6.17 -14.66
CA MET A 105 7.87 -5.50 -13.67
C MET A 105 9.35 -5.89 -13.80
N GLY A 106 9.68 -7.02 -14.44
CA GLY A 106 11.05 -7.52 -14.52
C GLY A 106 11.58 -8.06 -13.18
N VAL A 107 10.71 -8.61 -12.33
CA VAL A 107 11.08 -9.16 -11.03
C VAL A 107 10.75 -10.66 -10.96
N ASP A 108 11.51 -11.39 -10.15
CA ASP A 108 11.21 -12.76 -9.80
C ASP A 108 10.13 -12.87 -8.72
N GLU A 109 9.77 -14.10 -8.35
CA GLU A 109 8.75 -14.38 -7.37
C GLU A 109 9.17 -13.97 -5.96
N ASP A 110 10.43 -14.15 -5.60
CA ASP A 110 10.95 -13.85 -4.27
C ASP A 110 10.91 -12.35 -4.00
N VAL A 111 11.37 -11.55 -4.95
CA VAL A 111 11.28 -10.08 -4.88
C VAL A 111 9.83 -9.61 -4.88
N PHE A 112 8.97 -10.21 -5.73
CA PHE A 112 7.57 -9.81 -5.85
C PHE A 112 6.78 -10.00 -4.56
N TYR A 113 7.07 -11.05 -3.80
CA TYR A 113 6.37 -11.37 -2.55
C TYR A 113 7.10 -10.90 -1.29
N ASP A 114 8.24 -10.25 -1.43
CA ASP A 114 8.90 -9.59 -0.30
C ASP A 114 8.09 -8.33 0.11
N LYS A 115 7.35 -8.46 1.22
CA LYS A 115 6.50 -7.39 1.74
C LYS A 115 7.26 -6.14 2.16
N ALA A 116 8.55 -6.26 2.44
CA ALA A 116 9.41 -5.14 2.79
C ALA A 116 9.87 -4.34 1.56
N ARG A 117 9.72 -4.90 0.36
CA ARG A 117 10.06 -4.24 -0.92
C ARG A 117 8.80 -3.84 -1.70
N ILE A 118 7.83 -4.76 -1.80
CA ILE A 118 6.61 -4.58 -2.62
C ILE A 118 5.37 -4.74 -1.74
N ALA A 119 4.63 -3.66 -1.61
CA ALA A 119 3.32 -3.63 -1.00
C ALA A 119 2.24 -3.96 -2.04
N ILE A 120 1.40 -4.96 -1.79
CA ILE A 120 0.23 -5.26 -2.61
C ILE A 120 -1.01 -4.89 -1.79
N ALA A 121 -1.56 -3.73 -2.05
CA ALA A 121 -2.71 -3.17 -1.34
C ALA A 121 -3.78 -2.70 -2.34
N PRO A 122 -4.73 -3.57 -2.69
CA PRO A 122 -5.82 -3.24 -3.61
C PRO A 122 -6.83 -2.25 -3.00
N MET A 123 -7.76 -1.75 -3.80
CA MET A 123 -8.82 -0.83 -3.35
C MET A 123 -9.80 -1.47 -2.37
N ALA A 124 -9.92 -2.79 -2.39
CA ALA A 124 -10.59 -3.58 -1.36
C ALA A 124 -9.76 -4.81 -1.02
N PHE A 125 -9.66 -5.16 0.27
CA PHE A 125 -8.83 -6.26 0.76
C PHE A 125 -9.50 -7.63 0.73
N CYS A 126 -10.81 -7.69 0.49
CA CYS A 126 -11.58 -8.93 0.37
C CYS A 126 -12.05 -9.14 -1.07
N PHE A 127 -12.22 -10.41 -1.43
CA PHE A 127 -12.97 -10.78 -2.62
C PHE A 127 -14.40 -10.22 -2.52
N PRO A 128 -14.89 -9.45 -3.52
CA PRO A 128 -16.18 -8.77 -3.41
C PRO A 128 -17.38 -9.66 -3.70
N GLY A 129 -17.17 -10.89 -4.16
CA GLY A 129 -18.20 -11.83 -4.61
C GLY A 129 -18.44 -11.80 -6.12
N TYR A 130 -19.25 -12.74 -6.59
CA TYR A 130 -19.73 -12.79 -7.97
C TYR A 130 -21.15 -12.22 -8.12
N ASN A 131 -21.41 -11.64 -9.28
CA ASN A 131 -22.78 -11.37 -9.72
C ASN A 131 -23.42 -12.64 -10.30
N ALA A 132 -24.71 -12.56 -10.67
CA ALA A 132 -25.45 -13.68 -11.24
C ALA A 132 -24.86 -14.25 -12.56
N LYS A 133 -23.99 -13.49 -13.24
CA LYS A 133 -23.30 -13.90 -14.47
C LYS A 133 -21.89 -14.46 -14.21
N GLY A 134 -21.50 -14.65 -12.94
CA GLY A 134 -20.17 -15.16 -12.56
C GLY A 134 -19.01 -14.16 -12.73
N ALA A 135 -19.29 -12.87 -12.91
CA ALA A 135 -18.26 -11.84 -12.94
C ALA A 135 -18.05 -11.26 -11.54
N ASP A 136 -16.81 -10.85 -11.25
CA ASP A 136 -16.46 -10.18 -10.00
C ASP A 136 -17.27 -8.91 -9.82
N LEU A 137 -17.79 -8.74 -8.61
CA LEU A 137 -18.46 -7.49 -8.21
C LEU A 137 -17.44 -6.37 -8.02
N ALA A 138 -17.93 -5.14 -8.05
CA ALA A 138 -17.12 -3.96 -7.75
C ALA A 138 -16.58 -3.99 -6.31
N PRO A 139 -15.35 -3.50 -6.08
CA PRO A 139 -14.80 -3.39 -4.73
C PRO A 139 -15.72 -2.51 -3.87
N PRO A 140 -16.02 -2.93 -2.61
CA PRO A 140 -16.80 -2.10 -1.72
C PRO A 140 -16.12 -0.76 -1.44
N ALA A 141 -16.78 0.35 -1.77
CA ALA A 141 -16.21 1.69 -1.59
C ALA A 141 -15.86 2.00 -0.12
N VAL A 142 -16.57 1.40 0.84
CA VAL A 142 -16.29 1.52 2.27
C VAL A 142 -14.88 1.06 2.61
N CYS A 143 -14.35 0.03 1.92
CA CYS A 143 -13.02 -0.49 2.18
C CYS A 143 -11.94 0.57 1.90
N ALA A 144 -11.99 1.20 0.73
CA ALA A 144 -11.04 2.27 0.40
C ALA A 144 -11.22 3.49 1.32
N LYS A 145 -12.45 3.88 1.65
CA LYS A 145 -12.73 4.99 2.58
C LYS A 145 -12.14 4.76 3.97
N THR A 146 -12.21 3.52 4.47
CA THR A 146 -11.74 3.18 5.81
C THR A 146 -10.23 3.01 5.88
N TRP A 147 -9.63 2.36 4.89
CA TRP A 147 -8.29 1.82 5.01
C TRP A 147 -7.23 2.53 4.17
N ARG A 148 -7.60 3.11 3.00
CA ARG A 148 -6.59 3.56 2.04
C ARG A 148 -5.63 4.60 2.58
N ALA A 149 -6.15 5.65 3.24
CA ALA A 149 -5.30 6.69 3.82
C ALA A 149 -4.36 6.14 4.90
N LYS A 150 -4.86 5.23 5.76
CA LYS A 150 -4.06 4.59 6.81
C LYS A 150 -2.95 3.72 6.21
N VAL A 151 -3.25 2.96 5.14
CA VAL A 151 -2.26 2.13 4.45
C VAL A 151 -1.17 3.00 3.83
N LEU A 152 -1.53 4.06 3.12
CA LEU A 152 -0.54 4.98 2.54
C LEU A 152 0.33 5.64 3.62
N ALA A 153 -0.25 6.05 4.73
CA ALA A 153 0.50 6.61 5.86
C ALA A 153 1.44 5.61 6.53
N SER A 154 1.15 4.30 6.44
CA SER A 154 2.02 3.23 6.96
C SER A 154 3.18 2.85 6.04
N LEU A 155 3.25 3.42 4.85
CA LEU A 155 4.26 3.16 3.82
C LEU A 155 5.04 4.45 3.47
N PRO A 156 5.83 5.00 4.41
CA PRO A 156 6.50 6.29 4.21
C PRO A 156 7.60 6.26 3.15
N ASP A 157 8.14 5.09 2.83
CA ASP A 157 9.28 4.92 1.92
C ASP A 157 8.87 4.66 0.46
N LEU A 158 7.58 4.83 0.13
CA LEU A 158 7.09 4.60 -1.24
C LEU A 158 7.80 5.52 -2.24
N ARG A 159 8.29 4.91 -3.32
CA ARG A 159 8.95 5.57 -4.46
C ARG A 159 8.19 5.36 -5.77
N LEU A 160 7.45 4.25 -5.88
CA LEU A 160 6.72 3.90 -7.09
C LEU A 160 5.35 3.32 -6.76
N THR A 161 4.31 3.80 -7.41
CA THR A 161 2.95 3.27 -7.30
C THR A 161 2.47 2.78 -8.66
N LEU A 162 2.15 1.49 -8.75
CA LEU A 162 1.54 0.87 -9.92
C LEU A 162 0.03 0.84 -9.73
N VAL A 163 -0.71 1.61 -10.52
CA VAL A 163 -2.18 1.69 -10.43
C VAL A 163 -2.84 0.83 -11.50
N ILE A 164 -3.31 -0.36 -11.10
CA ILE A 164 -3.78 -1.42 -11.99
C ILE A 164 -5.30 -1.40 -12.12
N GLY A 165 -5.79 -1.06 -13.31
CA GLY A 165 -7.21 -1.06 -13.65
C GLY A 165 -7.98 0.16 -13.13
N GLY A 166 -9.23 0.32 -13.58
CA GLY A 166 -9.98 1.57 -13.47
C GLY A 166 -10.25 2.04 -12.04
N TYR A 167 -10.49 1.13 -11.08
CA TYR A 167 -10.78 1.53 -9.69
C TYR A 167 -9.56 2.15 -9.01
N ALA A 168 -8.38 1.56 -9.18
CA ALA A 168 -7.16 2.10 -8.63
C ALA A 168 -6.75 3.41 -9.34
N GLN A 169 -6.84 3.43 -10.69
CA GLN A 169 -6.57 4.63 -11.48
C GLN A 169 -7.47 5.78 -11.06
N LYS A 170 -8.78 5.56 -10.97
CA LYS A 170 -9.72 6.62 -10.54
C LYS A 170 -9.41 7.15 -9.14
N TYR A 171 -9.04 6.29 -8.20
CA TYR A 171 -8.71 6.73 -6.85
C TYR A 171 -7.42 7.54 -6.79
N HIS A 172 -6.36 7.06 -7.45
CA HIS A 172 -5.03 7.66 -7.34
C HIS A 172 -4.77 8.82 -8.28
N LEU A 173 -5.45 8.84 -9.45
CA LEU A 173 -5.24 9.83 -10.50
C LEU A 173 -6.43 10.79 -10.66
N GLY A 174 -7.56 10.53 -9.98
CA GLY A 174 -8.73 11.42 -10.03
C GLY A 174 -9.21 11.67 -11.46
N ASP A 175 -9.35 12.93 -11.82
CA ASP A 175 -9.85 13.36 -13.14
C ASP A 175 -8.92 12.96 -14.29
N ALA A 176 -7.63 12.79 -14.04
CA ALA A 176 -6.69 12.30 -15.06
C ALA A 176 -7.02 10.88 -15.56
N ALA A 177 -7.84 10.12 -14.81
CA ALA A 177 -8.33 8.80 -15.21
C ALA A 177 -9.76 8.82 -15.80
N SER A 178 -10.33 9.97 -16.11
CA SER A 178 -11.74 10.12 -16.58
C SER A 178 -12.02 9.43 -17.92
N GLY A 179 -11.01 9.31 -18.79
CA GLY A 179 -11.12 8.65 -20.11
C GLY A 179 -11.10 7.11 -20.08
N GLY A 180 -11.09 6.51 -18.89
CA GLY A 180 -11.03 5.07 -18.71
C GLY A 180 -9.62 4.49 -18.84
N VAL A 181 -9.50 3.16 -18.64
CA VAL A 181 -8.20 2.48 -18.48
C VAL A 181 -7.28 2.69 -19.68
N THR A 182 -7.78 2.51 -20.90
CA THR A 182 -6.95 2.63 -22.11
C THR A 182 -6.32 4.02 -22.22
N GLN A 183 -7.15 5.07 -22.16
CA GLN A 183 -6.67 6.44 -22.31
C GLN A 183 -5.73 6.85 -21.14
N THR A 184 -6.02 6.38 -19.92
CA THR A 184 -5.15 6.64 -18.77
C THR A 184 -3.78 5.99 -18.97
N VAL A 185 -3.73 4.74 -19.47
CA VAL A 185 -2.48 4.04 -19.72
C VAL A 185 -1.73 4.66 -20.92
N GLU A 186 -2.40 5.11 -21.98
CA GLU A 186 -1.78 5.82 -23.11
C GLU A 186 -1.05 7.09 -22.66
N ARG A 187 -1.62 7.78 -21.69
CA ARG A 187 -1.03 9.00 -21.09
C ARG A 187 -0.11 8.72 -19.90
N TRP A 188 0.48 7.55 -19.81
CA TRP A 188 1.30 7.17 -18.66
C TRP A 188 2.43 8.16 -18.32
N ARG A 189 2.92 8.92 -19.30
CA ARG A 189 3.98 9.93 -19.12
C ARG A 189 3.49 11.16 -18.36
N ASP A 190 2.18 11.42 -18.38
CA ASP A 190 1.58 12.62 -17.77
C ASP A 190 1.41 12.47 -16.25
N HIS A 191 1.56 11.25 -15.70
CA HIS A 191 1.32 10.94 -14.28
C HIS A 191 2.58 11.02 -13.41
N GLY A 192 3.67 11.60 -13.92
CA GLY A 192 4.93 11.77 -13.19
C GLY A 192 5.78 10.50 -13.09
N ALA A 193 6.89 10.62 -12.36
CA ALA A 193 7.84 9.50 -12.24
C ALA A 193 7.40 8.43 -11.23
N GLU A 194 6.61 8.80 -10.24
CA GLU A 194 6.25 7.96 -9.11
C GLU A 194 4.99 7.13 -9.33
N THR A 195 4.24 7.37 -10.41
CA THR A 195 2.97 6.64 -10.66
C THR A 195 2.91 6.13 -12.08
N ILE A 196 2.67 4.82 -12.23
CA ILE A 196 2.49 4.18 -13.54
C ILE A 196 1.12 3.51 -13.59
N PRO A 197 0.22 3.96 -14.47
CA PRO A 197 -1.04 3.27 -14.73
C PRO A 197 -0.82 2.04 -15.61
N LEU A 198 -1.45 0.94 -15.24
CA LEU A 198 -1.38 -0.31 -15.97
C LEU A 198 -2.79 -0.85 -16.28
N PRO A 199 -3.01 -1.56 -17.39
CA PRO A 199 -4.18 -2.38 -17.57
C PRO A 199 -4.10 -3.57 -16.61
N HIS A 200 -5.21 -4.24 -16.32
CA HIS A 200 -5.16 -5.47 -15.53
C HIS A 200 -4.37 -6.55 -16.29
N PRO A 201 -3.41 -7.25 -15.66
CA PRO A 201 -2.55 -8.24 -16.34
C PRO A 201 -3.26 -9.56 -16.68
N SER A 202 -4.59 -9.60 -16.61
CA SER A 202 -5.39 -10.76 -16.99
C SER A 202 -5.20 -11.16 -18.45
N TRP A 203 -5.28 -12.46 -18.71
CA TRP A 203 -5.30 -13.01 -20.06
C TRP A 203 -6.43 -12.42 -20.94
N ARG A 204 -7.53 -11.98 -20.33
CA ARG A 204 -8.64 -11.32 -21.01
C ARG A 204 -8.22 -10.04 -21.75
N ASN A 205 -7.13 -9.42 -21.31
CA ASN A 205 -6.55 -8.24 -21.95
C ASN A 205 -5.52 -8.55 -23.03
N SER A 206 -5.33 -9.81 -23.42
CA SER A 206 -4.39 -10.17 -24.51
C SER A 206 -4.77 -9.54 -25.85
N GLY A 207 -6.08 -9.38 -26.13
CA GLY A 207 -6.56 -8.65 -27.29
C GLY A 207 -6.26 -7.14 -27.23
N TRP A 208 -6.31 -6.57 -26.03
CA TRP A 208 -5.91 -5.18 -25.81
C TRP A 208 -4.42 -4.97 -26.06
N LEU A 209 -3.57 -5.84 -25.54
CA LEU A 209 -2.11 -5.79 -25.76
C LEU A 209 -1.75 -5.85 -27.24
N LYS A 210 -2.40 -6.72 -28.03
CA LYS A 210 -2.19 -6.80 -29.46
C LYS A 210 -2.58 -5.51 -30.21
N LYS A 211 -3.57 -4.77 -29.71
CA LYS A 211 -4.01 -3.49 -30.30
C LYS A 211 -3.14 -2.31 -29.88
N HIS A 212 -2.36 -2.45 -28.83
CA HIS A 212 -1.55 -1.38 -28.25
C HIS A 212 -0.08 -1.82 -28.10
N PRO A 213 0.64 -2.08 -29.22
CA PRO A 213 2.02 -2.58 -29.19
C PRO A 213 3.01 -1.63 -28.51
N TRP A 214 2.70 -0.32 -28.47
CA TRP A 214 3.46 0.69 -27.73
C TRP A 214 3.57 0.36 -26.23
N PHE A 215 2.61 -0.35 -25.66
CA PHE A 215 2.64 -0.75 -24.25
C PHE A 215 3.89 -1.60 -23.94
N GLU A 216 4.16 -2.59 -24.77
CA GLU A 216 5.35 -3.45 -24.63
C GLU A 216 6.63 -2.75 -25.09
N ALA A 217 6.56 -1.97 -26.15
CA ALA A 217 7.72 -1.33 -26.74
C ALA A 217 8.22 -0.11 -25.98
N GLU A 218 7.33 0.66 -25.36
CA GLU A 218 7.65 1.95 -24.75
C GLU A 218 7.45 1.96 -23.23
N LEU A 219 6.28 1.47 -22.73
CA LEU A 219 5.97 1.57 -21.30
C LEU A 219 6.72 0.51 -20.51
N LEU A 220 6.75 -0.76 -20.93
CA LEU A 220 7.38 -1.82 -20.14
C LEU A 220 8.89 -1.62 -19.90
N PRO A 221 9.71 -1.13 -20.83
CA PRO A 221 11.10 -0.80 -20.55
C PRO A 221 11.24 0.24 -19.42
N VAL A 222 10.42 1.30 -19.45
CA VAL A 222 10.42 2.34 -18.43
C VAL A 222 9.91 1.81 -17.08
N LEU A 223 8.87 0.97 -17.10
CA LEU A 223 8.37 0.31 -15.89
C LEU A 223 9.47 -0.51 -15.21
N ARG A 224 10.20 -1.33 -15.96
CA ARG A 224 11.29 -2.16 -15.43
C ARG A 224 12.43 -1.32 -14.86
N SER A 225 12.82 -0.24 -15.54
CA SER A 225 13.83 0.71 -15.01
C SER A 225 13.40 1.29 -13.69
N ARG A 226 12.19 1.86 -13.61
CA ARG A 226 11.66 2.45 -12.38
C ARG A 226 11.48 1.44 -11.24
N VAL A 227 11.07 0.21 -11.56
CA VAL A 227 11.00 -0.88 -10.56
C VAL A 227 12.39 -1.19 -10.02
N SER A 228 13.40 -1.33 -10.90
CA SER A 228 14.78 -1.59 -10.49
C SER A 228 15.38 -0.44 -9.65
N GLU A 229 15.07 0.79 -9.98
CA GLU A 229 15.52 1.99 -9.24
C GLU A 229 14.85 2.13 -7.87
N ALA A 230 13.61 1.63 -7.74
CA ALA A 230 12.87 1.70 -6.49
C ALA A 230 13.24 0.57 -5.52
N LEU A 231 13.69 -0.59 -6.00
CA LEU A 231 14.10 -1.74 -5.17
C LEU A 231 15.45 -1.54 -4.49
#